data_3026959eebd33b42b388cc879d6d5611
#
_entry.id   3026959eebd33b42b388cc879d6d5611
#
_cell.length_a   1.000
_cell.length_b   1.000
_cell.length_c   1.000
_cell.angle_alpha   90.00
_cell.angle_beta   90.00
_cell.angle_gamma   90.00
#
_symmetry.space_group_name_H-M   'P 1'
#
loop_
_entity.id
_entity.type
_entity.pdbx_description
1 polymer ?
#
loop_
_entity_poly.entity_id
_entity_poly.type
_entity_poly.pdbx_seq_one_letter_code
_entity_poly.pdbx_strand_id
1 'polypeptide(L)'
;TTNINENLRLNFRNDLLEVGVNGGVNYQHARSALQKNANMDNWSYNYGGNITINAPWGTSLSTDINEQCRRGYEDASMNTNELIWNAQVSQTFLKNRAATISVQWYDILRERSSISRSISATMRSDSWSNAIHSYVMVHLIYKLNLMGAKGSRTQGFGGYGGPGGGRGGRGGGPGRF
;
A
#
# COMPACT_ATOMS: atom_id res chain seq x y z
N THR A 1 -26.42 4.80 -10.29
CA THR A 1 -25.25 4.07 -9.77
C THR A 1 -25.19 4.26 -8.29
N THR A 2 -25.10 3.16 -7.55
CA THR A 2 -24.89 3.15 -6.10
C THR A 2 -23.53 2.50 -5.85
N ASN A 3 -22.75 3.11 -4.97
CA ASN A 3 -21.45 2.59 -4.58
C ASN A 3 -21.36 2.61 -3.05
N ILE A 4 -21.09 1.46 -2.44
CA ILE A 4 -20.95 1.28 -1.00
C ILE A 4 -19.52 0.79 -0.75
N ASN A 5 -18.80 1.50 0.10
CA ASN A 5 -17.42 1.17 0.45
C ASN A 5 -17.27 1.20 1.97
N GLU A 6 -16.87 0.06 2.53
CA GLU A 6 -16.60 -0.10 3.96
C GLU A 6 -15.20 -0.66 4.16
N ASN A 7 -14.46 -0.09 5.11
CA ASN A 7 -13.12 -0.52 5.45
C ASN A 7 -12.95 -0.63 6.95
N LEU A 8 -12.36 -1.72 7.40
CA LEU A 8 -11.98 -1.96 8.79
C LEU A 8 -10.47 -2.17 8.87
N ARG A 9 -9.85 -1.53 9.85
CA ARG A 9 -8.45 -1.77 10.18
C ARG A 9 -8.27 -1.83 11.69
N LEU A 10 -7.62 -2.90 12.16
CA LEU A 10 -7.25 -3.10 13.55
C LEU A 10 -5.73 -3.24 13.62
N ASN A 11 -5.09 -2.50 14.51
CA ASN A 11 -3.66 -2.58 14.72
C ASN A 11 -3.37 -2.72 16.21
N PHE A 12 -2.50 -3.65 16.54
CA PHE A 12 -1.89 -3.81 17.85
C PHE A 12 -0.38 -3.63 17.70
N ARG A 13 0.20 -2.82 18.59
CA ARG A 13 1.64 -2.56 18.56
C ARG A 13 2.20 -2.46 19.96
N ASN A 14 3.32 -3.14 20.16
CA ASN A 14 4.20 -2.94 21.30
C ASN A 14 5.68 -2.93 20.81
N ASP A 15 6.65 -2.89 21.73
CA ASP A 15 8.07 -2.78 21.37
C ASP A 15 8.61 -3.99 20.61
N LEU A 16 8.02 -5.16 20.82
CA LEU A 16 8.47 -6.44 20.25
C LEU A 16 7.61 -6.92 19.08
N LEU A 17 6.32 -6.59 19.10
CA LEU A 17 5.33 -7.17 18.21
C LEU A 17 4.40 -6.08 17.66
N GLU A 18 4.22 -6.09 16.35
CA GLU A 18 3.18 -5.33 15.67
C GLU A 18 2.32 -6.31 14.86
N VAL A 19 1.01 -6.26 15.06
CA VAL A 19 0.03 -7.06 14.32
C VAL A 19 -1.03 -6.13 13.78
N GLY A 20 -1.29 -6.22 12.49
CA GLY A 20 -2.36 -5.51 11.82
C GLY A 20 -3.29 -6.48 11.10
N VAL A 21 -4.57 -6.17 11.13
CA VAL A 21 -5.59 -6.86 10.33
C VAL A 21 -6.40 -5.80 9.61
N ASN A 22 -6.66 -6.01 8.34
CA ASN A 22 -7.47 -5.11 7.53
C ASN A 22 -8.48 -5.91 6.70
N GLY A 23 -9.61 -5.29 6.44
CA GLY A 23 -10.63 -5.81 5.55
C GLY A 23 -11.40 -4.67 4.92
N GLY A 24 -11.84 -4.86 3.69
CA GLY A 24 -12.64 -3.88 2.98
C GLY A 24 -13.61 -4.55 2.02
N VAL A 25 -14.76 -3.93 1.84
CA VAL A 25 -15.80 -4.35 0.91
C VAL A 25 -16.20 -3.15 0.07
N ASN A 26 -16.24 -3.35 -1.23
CA ASN A 26 -16.79 -2.38 -2.17
C ASN A 26 -17.89 -3.08 -2.99
N TYR A 27 -19.09 -2.55 -2.90
CA TYR A 27 -20.23 -2.95 -3.71
C TYR A 27 -20.58 -1.86 -4.70
N GLN A 28 -20.68 -2.21 -5.96
CA GLN A 28 -21.03 -1.30 -7.02
C GLN A 28 -22.26 -1.84 -7.77
N HIS A 29 -23.33 -1.04 -7.75
CA HIS A 29 -24.55 -1.30 -8.47
C HIS A 29 -24.79 -0.17 -9.48
N ALA A 30 -24.85 -0.52 -10.76
CA ALA A 30 -25.14 0.43 -11.83
C ALA A 30 -26.26 -0.14 -12.73
N ARG A 31 -27.24 0.66 -13.03
CA ARG A 31 -28.27 0.35 -14.01
C ARG A 31 -28.39 1.45 -15.03
N SER A 32 -28.48 1.05 -16.30
CA SER A 32 -28.71 1.95 -17.42
C SER A 32 -30.04 1.62 -18.08
N ALA A 33 -30.90 2.62 -18.22
CA ALA A 33 -32.17 2.47 -18.92
C ALA A 33 -31.99 2.38 -20.45
N LEU A 34 -30.86 2.88 -20.96
CA LEU A 34 -30.58 2.96 -22.39
C LEU A 34 -29.75 1.80 -22.90
N GLN A 35 -28.92 1.22 -22.04
CA GLN A 35 -28.02 0.12 -22.39
C GLN A 35 -28.08 -0.96 -21.32
N LYS A 36 -28.84 -2.03 -21.60
CA LYS A 36 -28.99 -3.15 -20.65
C LYS A 36 -27.65 -3.85 -20.34
N ASN A 37 -26.70 -3.84 -21.29
CA ASN A 37 -25.36 -4.39 -21.11
C ASN A 37 -24.45 -3.55 -20.19
N ALA A 38 -24.90 -2.36 -19.78
CA ALA A 38 -24.19 -1.51 -18.82
C ALA A 38 -24.67 -1.71 -17.37
N ASN A 39 -25.57 -2.68 -17.15
CA ASN A 39 -25.94 -3.06 -15.79
C ASN A 39 -24.76 -3.76 -15.13
N MET A 40 -24.38 -3.29 -13.96
CA MET A 40 -23.28 -3.84 -13.18
C MET A 40 -23.77 -4.10 -11.76
N ASP A 41 -23.44 -5.28 -11.26
CA ASP A 41 -23.76 -5.71 -9.90
C ASP A 41 -22.56 -6.48 -9.37
N ASN A 42 -21.49 -5.74 -9.02
CA ASN A 42 -20.22 -6.33 -8.69
C ASN A 42 -19.79 -6.03 -7.25
N TRP A 43 -19.08 -6.99 -6.70
CA TRP A 43 -18.47 -6.94 -5.39
C TRP A 43 -16.96 -7.06 -5.52
N SER A 44 -16.24 -6.21 -4.80
CA SER A 44 -14.83 -6.46 -4.53
C SER A 44 -14.62 -6.41 -3.03
N TYR A 45 -13.90 -7.38 -2.51
CA TYR A 45 -13.51 -7.41 -1.12
C TYR A 45 -12.04 -7.76 -1.00
N ASN A 46 -11.41 -7.14 -0.05
CA ASN A 46 -10.03 -7.39 0.29
C ASN A 46 -9.93 -7.65 1.79
N TYR A 47 -9.08 -8.58 2.14
CA TYR A 47 -8.74 -8.83 3.53
C TYR A 47 -7.29 -9.27 3.64
N GLY A 48 -6.70 -8.94 4.77
CA GLY A 48 -5.30 -9.24 4.96
C GLY A 48 -4.83 -8.95 6.36
N GLY A 49 -3.55 -9.20 6.57
CA GLY A 49 -2.91 -8.89 7.82
C GLY A 49 -1.41 -8.77 7.66
N ASN A 50 -0.80 -8.16 8.63
CA ASN A 50 0.64 -8.06 8.75
C ASN A 50 1.09 -8.37 10.17
N ILE A 51 2.26 -8.97 10.28
CA ILE A 51 2.94 -9.25 11.54
C ILE A 51 4.37 -8.75 11.41
N THR A 52 4.82 -7.98 12.39
CA THR A 52 6.22 -7.58 12.51
C THR A 52 6.72 -7.94 13.90
N ILE A 53 7.81 -8.66 13.99
CA ILE A 53 8.47 -9.06 15.23
C ILE A 53 9.83 -8.38 15.27
N ASN A 54 10.08 -7.60 16.29
CA ASN A 54 11.34 -6.89 16.52
C ASN A 54 12.09 -7.52 17.69
N ALA A 55 13.16 -8.23 17.41
CA ALA A 55 13.99 -8.81 18.45
C ALA A 55 14.95 -7.77 19.05
N PRO A 56 15.22 -7.84 20.37
CA PRO A 56 16.06 -6.84 21.06
C PRO A 56 17.49 -6.79 20.56
N TRP A 57 17.98 -7.86 19.95
CA TRP A 57 19.32 -7.92 19.37
C TRP A 57 19.45 -7.31 17.95
N GLY A 58 18.37 -6.72 17.43
CA GLY A 58 18.39 -5.99 16.14
C GLY A 58 17.94 -6.78 14.92
N THR A 59 17.36 -7.98 15.12
CA THR A 59 16.66 -8.71 14.07
C THR A 59 15.20 -8.28 14.02
N SER A 60 14.68 -8.05 12.82
CA SER A 60 13.24 -7.82 12.58
C SER A 60 12.75 -8.77 11.50
N LEU A 61 11.64 -9.44 11.78
CA LEU A 61 10.91 -10.28 10.86
C LEU A 61 9.57 -9.59 10.57
N SER A 62 9.26 -9.35 9.31
CA SER A 62 7.98 -8.80 8.88
C SER A 62 7.38 -9.68 7.81
N THR A 63 6.08 -9.91 7.90
CA THR A 63 5.32 -10.61 6.87
C THR A 63 3.95 -9.97 6.71
N ASP A 64 3.48 -9.90 5.49
CA ASP A 64 2.14 -9.44 5.16
C ASP A 64 1.49 -10.37 4.14
N ILE A 65 0.21 -10.58 4.33
CA ILE A 65 -0.64 -11.36 3.43
C ILE A 65 -1.89 -10.55 3.13
N ASN A 66 -2.25 -10.47 1.87
CA ASN A 66 -3.44 -9.73 1.44
C ASN A 66 -4.12 -10.47 0.29
N GLU A 67 -5.39 -10.74 0.45
CA GLU A 67 -6.23 -11.32 -0.59
C GLU A 67 -7.20 -10.28 -1.14
N GLN A 68 -7.28 -10.19 -2.46
CA GLN A 68 -8.22 -9.37 -3.18
C GLN A 68 -9.12 -10.25 -4.02
N CYS A 69 -10.42 -10.15 -3.80
CA CYS A 69 -11.43 -10.92 -4.48
C CYS A 69 -12.37 -10.02 -5.26
N ARG A 70 -12.72 -10.43 -6.47
CA ARG A 70 -13.69 -9.74 -7.33
C ARG A 70 -14.76 -10.73 -7.75
N ARG A 71 -16.01 -10.30 -7.67
CA ARG A 71 -17.20 -11.14 -7.95
C ARG A 71 -18.30 -10.31 -8.63
N GLY A 72 -19.20 -11.02 -9.34
CA GLY A 72 -20.38 -10.42 -9.94
C GLY A 72 -20.16 -9.79 -11.30
N TYR A 73 -18.99 -9.99 -11.89
CA TYR A 73 -18.75 -9.57 -13.28
C TYR A 73 -19.33 -10.60 -14.26
N GLU A 74 -19.97 -10.13 -15.32
CA GLU A 74 -20.50 -11.00 -16.40
C GLU A 74 -19.40 -11.81 -17.08
N ASP A 75 -18.23 -11.20 -17.28
CA ASP A 75 -17.06 -11.89 -17.79
C ASP A 75 -16.38 -12.66 -16.63
N ALA A 76 -16.44 -13.99 -16.72
CA ALA A 76 -15.89 -14.89 -15.69
C ALA A 76 -14.39 -14.63 -15.43
N SER A 77 -13.64 -14.16 -16.42
CA SER A 77 -12.22 -13.84 -16.28
C SER A 77 -11.93 -12.63 -15.38
N MET A 78 -12.96 -11.86 -15.04
CA MET A 78 -12.88 -10.73 -14.12
C MET A 78 -13.18 -11.11 -12.67
N ASN A 79 -13.77 -12.29 -12.44
CA ASN A 79 -14.02 -12.83 -11.12
C ASN A 79 -12.73 -13.49 -10.61
N THR A 80 -11.82 -12.69 -10.07
CA THR A 80 -10.47 -13.12 -9.68
C THR A 80 -10.30 -13.19 -8.18
N ASN A 81 -9.38 -14.06 -7.75
CA ASN A 81 -8.79 -14.08 -6.42
C ASN A 81 -7.29 -13.87 -6.59
N GLU A 82 -6.73 -12.95 -5.84
CA GLU A 82 -5.30 -12.65 -5.84
C GLU A 82 -4.81 -12.65 -4.40
N LEU A 83 -4.09 -13.70 -4.01
CA LEU A 83 -3.48 -13.82 -2.70
C LEU A 83 -2.01 -13.43 -2.79
N ILE A 84 -1.64 -12.28 -2.28
CA ILE A 84 -0.27 -11.77 -2.28
C ILE A 84 0.32 -11.96 -0.89
N TRP A 85 1.43 -12.70 -0.82
CA TRP A 85 2.17 -12.90 0.40
C TRP A 85 3.60 -12.39 0.25
N ASN A 86 4.02 -11.51 1.15
CA ASN A 86 5.37 -10.98 1.22
C ASN A 86 6.00 -11.30 2.57
N ALA A 87 7.31 -11.45 2.60
CA ALA A 87 8.06 -11.63 3.82
C ALA A 87 9.39 -10.88 3.75
N GLN A 88 9.85 -10.38 4.89
CA GLN A 88 11.10 -9.66 5.03
C GLN A 88 11.80 -10.06 6.32
N VAL A 89 13.08 -10.27 6.22
CA VAL A 89 13.99 -10.41 7.38
C VAL A 89 15.01 -9.29 7.30
N SER A 90 15.22 -8.60 8.39
CA SER A 90 16.26 -7.59 8.48
C SER A 90 17.12 -7.82 9.72
N GLN A 91 18.41 -7.55 9.59
CA GLN A 91 19.37 -7.62 10.69
C GLN A 91 20.16 -6.32 10.73
N THR A 92 20.08 -5.66 11.87
CA THR A 92 20.88 -4.47 12.16
C THR A 92 22.10 -4.88 12.99
N PHE A 93 23.28 -4.46 12.57
CA PHE A 93 24.55 -4.81 13.17
C PHE A 93 25.49 -3.60 13.21
N LEU A 94 26.70 -3.78 13.77
CA LEU A 94 27.69 -2.77 14.08
C LEU A 94 27.32 -1.84 15.25
N LYS A 95 28.36 -1.18 15.78
CA LYS A 95 28.20 -0.18 16.87
C LYS A 95 27.25 0.92 16.39
N ASN A 96 26.36 1.35 17.28
CA ASN A 96 25.34 2.36 16.99
C ASN A 96 24.33 1.95 15.90
N ARG A 97 24.18 0.66 15.61
CA ARG A 97 23.24 0.16 14.57
C ARG A 97 23.50 0.82 13.21
N ALA A 98 24.79 0.95 12.86
CA ALA A 98 25.20 1.71 11.68
C ALA A 98 24.93 0.95 10.37
N ALA A 99 24.85 -0.37 10.40
CA ALA A 99 24.57 -1.17 9.20
C ALA A 99 23.31 -2.02 9.40
N THR A 100 22.53 -2.11 8.34
CA THR A 100 21.35 -2.99 8.26
C THR A 100 21.38 -3.73 6.94
N ILE A 101 21.23 -5.04 7.00
CA ILE A 101 20.97 -5.88 5.84
C ILE A 101 19.53 -6.37 5.93
N SER A 102 18.81 -6.32 4.82
CA SER A 102 17.46 -6.89 4.74
C SER A 102 17.28 -7.70 3.47
N VAL A 103 16.58 -8.80 3.60
CA VAL A 103 16.17 -9.67 2.50
C VAL A 103 14.65 -9.64 2.49
N GLN A 104 14.09 -9.26 1.36
CA GLN A 104 12.66 -9.17 1.16
C GLN A 104 12.25 -10.06 0.00
N TRP A 105 11.25 -10.90 0.23
CA TRP A 105 10.65 -11.76 -0.77
C TRP A 105 9.24 -11.27 -1.06
N TYR A 106 9.02 -10.87 -2.29
CA TYR A 106 7.74 -10.38 -2.78
C TYR A 106 6.99 -11.47 -3.51
N ASP A 107 5.66 -11.50 -3.31
CA ASP A 107 4.74 -12.40 -4.00
C ASP A 107 5.22 -13.86 -4.00
N ILE A 108 5.35 -14.41 -2.78
CA ILE A 108 5.87 -15.77 -2.55
C ILE A 108 5.04 -16.81 -3.29
N LEU A 109 3.72 -16.61 -3.39
CA LEU A 109 2.78 -17.53 -4.01
C LEU A 109 2.69 -17.38 -5.54
N ARG A 110 3.21 -16.28 -6.09
CA ARG A 110 3.17 -15.97 -7.53
C ARG A 110 1.77 -15.76 -8.08
N GLU A 111 0.85 -15.29 -7.26
CA GLU A 111 -0.55 -15.12 -7.63
C GLU A 111 -0.88 -13.69 -8.09
N ARG A 112 0.11 -12.81 -8.17
CA ARG A 112 -0.10 -11.45 -8.63
C ARG A 112 -0.53 -11.43 -10.09
N SER A 113 -1.69 -10.81 -10.37
CA SER A 113 -2.18 -10.66 -11.74
C SER A 113 -1.41 -9.59 -12.52
N SER A 114 -1.10 -9.90 -13.77
CA SER A 114 -0.51 -8.94 -14.72
C SER A 114 -1.57 -8.15 -15.50
N ILE A 115 -2.85 -8.44 -15.26
CA ILE A 115 -3.97 -7.85 -15.99
C ILE A 115 -4.76 -6.95 -15.05
N SER A 116 -4.88 -5.69 -15.42
CA SER A 116 -5.80 -4.75 -14.78
C SER A 116 -6.92 -4.42 -15.75
N ARG A 117 -8.17 -4.66 -15.33
CA ARG A 117 -9.37 -4.34 -16.11
C ARG A 117 -10.17 -3.26 -15.39
N SER A 118 -10.59 -2.28 -16.16
CA SER A 118 -11.52 -1.24 -15.72
C SER A 118 -12.71 -1.22 -16.67
N ILE A 119 -13.91 -1.34 -16.12
CA ILE A 119 -15.17 -1.23 -16.88
C ILE A 119 -15.97 -0.09 -16.29
N SER A 120 -16.43 0.79 -17.18
CA SER A 120 -17.41 1.82 -16.90
C SER A 120 -18.62 1.63 -17.80
N ALA A 121 -19.69 2.36 -17.55
CA ALA A 121 -20.93 2.28 -18.38
C ALA A 121 -20.69 2.50 -19.89
N THR A 122 -19.60 3.15 -20.25
CA THR A 122 -19.30 3.56 -21.66
C THR A 122 -17.97 3.06 -22.18
N MET A 123 -17.11 2.49 -21.31
CA MET A 123 -15.74 2.13 -21.70
C MET A 123 -15.27 0.88 -20.95
N ARG A 124 -14.67 -0.03 -21.72
CA ARG A 124 -13.87 -1.13 -21.18
C ARG A 124 -12.40 -0.84 -21.50
N SER A 125 -11.57 -0.86 -20.50
CA SER A 125 -10.12 -0.72 -20.63
C SER A 125 -9.42 -1.94 -20.06
N ASP A 126 -8.67 -2.64 -20.88
CA ASP A 126 -7.81 -3.76 -20.48
C ASP A 126 -6.36 -3.25 -20.51
N SER A 127 -5.69 -3.28 -19.38
CA SER A 127 -4.28 -2.93 -19.28
C SER A 127 -3.46 -4.16 -18.92
N TRP A 128 -2.52 -4.50 -19.79
CA TRP A 128 -1.56 -5.56 -19.58
C TRP A 128 -0.24 -4.94 -19.11
N SER A 129 0.22 -5.37 -17.95
CA SER A 129 1.54 -5.01 -17.46
C SER A 129 2.38 -6.28 -17.32
N ASN A 130 3.64 -6.20 -17.74
CA ASN A 130 4.57 -7.30 -17.49
C ASN A 130 5.01 -7.20 -16.02
N ALA A 131 4.22 -7.79 -15.13
CA ALA A 131 4.53 -7.81 -13.71
C ALA A 131 5.61 -8.87 -13.44
N ILE A 132 6.62 -8.50 -12.67
CA ILE A 132 7.58 -9.46 -12.14
C ILE A 132 6.87 -10.24 -11.03
N HIS A 133 6.65 -11.53 -11.29
CA HIS A 133 6.10 -12.43 -10.29
C HIS A 133 7.24 -12.93 -9.40
N SER A 134 7.02 -12.97 -8.12
CA SER A 134 7.90 -13.52 -7.11
C SER A 134 9.39 -13.21 -7.30
N TYR A 135 9.89 -12.27 -6.56
CA TYR A 135 11.30 -11.89 -6.59
C TYR A 135 11.83 -11.63 -5.18
N VAL A 136 13.13 -11.83 -5.05
CA VAL A 136 13.86 -11.54 -3.81
C VAL A 136 14.70 -10.29 -4.02
N MET A 137 14.65 -9.39 -3.06
CA MET A 137 15.46 -8.17 -3.04
C MET A 137 16.32 -8.15 -1.79
N VAL A 138 17.59 -7.81 -1.97
CA VAL A 138 18.54 -7.63 -0.86
C VAL A 138 18.88 -6.14 -0.76
N HIS A 139 18.70 -5.59 0.41
CA HIS A 139 19.04 -4.20 0.72
C HIS A 139 20.19 -4.17 1.72
N LEU A 140 21.18 -3.35 1.45
CA LEU A 140 22.26 -3.02 2.37
C LEU A 140 22.23 -1.53 2.64
N ILE A 141 22.00 -1.15 3.90
CA ILE A 141 21.95 0.23 4.33
C ILE A 141 23.09 0.46 5.31
N TYR A 142 23.94 1.45 5.03
CA TYR A 142 24.99 1.87 5.93
C TYR A 142 24.84 3.35 6.26
N LYS A 143 24.72 3.67 7.54
CA LYS A 143 24.61 5.04 8.05
C LYS A 143 26.01 5.60 8.29
N LEU A 144 26.50 6.43 7.37
CA LEU A 144 27.73 7.18 7.54
C LEU A 144 27.48 8.38 8.46
N ASN A 145 27.96 8.32 9.69
CA ASN A 145 27.92 9.44 10.60
C ASN A 145 29.15 10.31 10.35
N LEU A 146 29.16 11.05 9.24
CA LEU A 146 30.29 11.90 8.83
C LEU A 146 30.43 13.21 9.63
N MET A 147 29.46 13.53 10.47
CA MET A 147 29.50 14.70 11.32
C MET A 147 29.65 14.30 12.77
N GLY A 148 30.88 14.26 13.25
CA GLY A 148 31.22 14.35 14.67
C GLY A 148 30.53 15.59 15.24
N ALA A 149 29.81 15.36 16.30
CA ALA A 149 28.97 16.32 16.97
C ALA A 149 29.71 17.65 17.29
N LYS A 150 29.34 18.72 16.60
CA LYS A 150 29.21 20.06 17.17
C LYS A 150 28.21 20.82 16.32
N GLY A 151 26.99 20.88 16.80
CA GLY A 151 26.00 21.89 16.46
C GLY A 151 25.50 21.91 15.03
N SER A 152 24.45 21.19 14.75
CA SER A 152 23.53 21.67 13.75
C SER A 152 22.10 21.12 14.01
N ARG A 153 21.21 22.05 14.04
CA ARG A 153 19.76 21.91 14.13
C ARG A 153 19.29 20.89 13.12
N THR A 154 18.50 19.96 13.59
CA THR A 154 17.66 19.07 12.82
C THR A 154 16.82 19.83 11.81
N GLN A 155 17.22 19.84 10.56
CA GLN A 155 16.27 20.01 9.47
C GLN A 155 15.75 18.63 9.13
N GLY A 156 14.50 18.38 9.49
CA GLY A 156 13.79 17.21 9.09
C GLY A 156 13.72 17.14 7.57
N PHE A 157 14.17 16.04 7.01
CA PHE A 157 13.87 15.69 5.63
C PHE A 157 12.38 15.40 5.56
N GLY A 158 11.63 16.42 5.15
CA GLY A 158 10.20 16.34 4.91
C GLY A 158 9.92 15.39 3.76
N GLY A 159 8.90 14.58 3.96
CA GLY A 159 8.40 13.64 2.97
C GLY A 159 8.06 14.31 1.64
N TYR A 160 8.19 13.55 0.60
CA TYR A 160 7.69 13.87 -0.73
C TYR A 160 6.18 14.09 -0.69
N GLY A 161 5.77 15.34 -0.57
CA GLY A 161 4.40 15.78 -0.82
C GLY A 161 4.28 16.15 -2.29
N GLY A 162 3.37 15.51 -2.98
CA GLY A 162 3.01 15.81 -4.35
C GLY A 162 2.43 17.22 -4.54
N PRO A 163 2.39 17.74 -5.77
CA PRO A 163 1.97 19.10 -6.07
C PRO A 163 0.45 19.22 -6.00
N GLY A 164 -0.03 19.81 -4.92
CA GLY A 164 -1.41 20.27 -4.78
C GLY A 164 -1.44 21.78 -4.76
N GLY A 165 -1.95 22.37 -5.83
CA GLY A 165 -2.11 23.80 -5.97
C GLY A 165 -3.11 24.37 -4.95
N GLY A 166 -2.76 25.51 -4.40
CA GLY A 166 -3.63 26.33 -3.55
C GLY A 166 -3.35 27.79 -3.77
N ARG A 167 -4.16 28.37 -4.58
CA ARG A 167 -4.25 29.79 -4.89
C ARG A 167 -4.78 30.60 -3.69
N GLY A 168 -4.15 31.76 -3.45
CA GLY A 168 -4.90 33.00 -3.20
C GLY A 168 -5.19 33.36 -1.75
N GLY A 169 -4.59 34.43 -1.32
CA GLY A 169 -4.96 35.17 -0.13
C GLY A 169 -4.22 36.51 -0.11
N ARG A 170 -4.74 37.43 -0.91
CA ARG A 170 -4.41 38.85 -0.87
C ARG A 170 -4.97 39.47 0.41
N GLY A 171 -4.21 40.41 0.97
CA GLY A 171 -4.88 41.59 1.48
C GLY A 171 -4.61 41.89 2.93
N GLY A 172 -4.10 43.06 3.10
CA GLY A 172 -4.52 43.96 4.09
C GLY A 172 -3.40 44.64 4.87
N GLY A 173 -3.07 45.78 4.41
CA GLY A 173 -2.07 46.65 4.98
C GLY A 173 -2.49 47.36 6.29
N PRO A 174 -1.65 48.25 6.80
CA PRO A 174 -1.69 48.74 8.17
C PRO A 174 -2.64 49.90 8.35
N GLY A 175 -3.41 49.90 9.41
CA GLY A 175 -4.18 51.00 9.91
C GLY A 175 -3.64 51.46 11.25
N ARG A 176 -3.06 52.65 11.22
CA ARG A 176 -2.81 53.48 12.39
C ARG A 176 -4.13 53.89 13.05
N PHE A 177 -4.21 53.87 14.33
CA PHE A 177 -4.42 54.95 15.30
C PHE A 177 -4.46 54.32 16.70
#